data_70d07659824b9bae3c5f4519c4b902ce
#
_entry.id   70d07659824b9bae3c5f4519c4b902ce
#
_cell.length_a   1.000
_cell.length_b   1.000
_cell.length_c   1.000
_cell.angle_alpha   90.00
_cell.angle_beta   90.00
_cell.angle_gamma   90.00
#
_symmetry.space_group_name_H-M   'P 1'
#
loop_
_entity.id
_entity.type
_entity.pdbx_description
1 polymer ?
#
loop_
_entity_poly.entity_id
_entity_poly.type
_entity_poly.pdbx_seq_one_letter_code
_entity_poly.pdbx_strand_id
1 'polypeptide(L)'
;MARLIIAELAEMKYRKKLLEHEGTMAFHHGTIPFPEEKWQEFYDQWVGQDPSDRYFAYIYCGGCEDFTGMVSYHYDENEKGHVVDVLVEKKRRHTGYGTSGIRLLQDVAKQQQISRFIAPVEKGNDAAAFFEHLGFKKDHTTEDTVVYTIDF
;
A
#
# COMPACT_ATOMS: atom_id res chain seq x y z
N MET A 1 -1.14 -16.58 -8.76
CA MET A 1 0.13 -15.98 -8.38
C MET A 1 0.06 -14.48 -8.56
N ALA A 2 0.57 -13.74 -7.61
CA ALA A 2 0.52 -12.27 -7.65
C ALA A 2 1.84 -11.69 -8.14
N ARG A 3 1.77 -10.53 -8.78
CA ARG A 3 2.96 -9.73 -9.12
C ARG A 3 2.61 -8.25 -9.04
N LEU A 4 3.63 -7.40 -8.97
CA LEU A 4 3.44 -5.97 -8.97
C LEU A 4 3.56 -5.43 -10.39
N ILE A 5 2.65 -4.51 -10.75
CA ILE A 5 2.64 -3.85 -12.06
C ILE A 5 2.71 -2.35 -11.84
N ILE A 6 3.68 -1.71 -12.50
CA ILE A 6 3.77 -0.25 -12.51
C ILE A 6 2.61 0.29 -13.35
N ALA A 7 1.84 1.18 -12.75
CA ALA A 7 0.65 1.71 -13.39
C ALA A 7 0.98 2.63 -14.56
N GLU A 8 0.14 2.61 -15.59
CA GLU A 8 0.11 3.64 -16.63
C GLU A 8 -0.90 4.71 -16.23
N LEU A 9 -0.80 5.90 -16.82
CA LEU A 9 -1.72 7.00 -16.49
C LEU A 9 -3.19 6.59 -16.65
N ALA A 10 -3.53 5.91 -17.74
CA ALA A 10 -4.91 5.46 -18.00
C ALA A 10 -5.39 4.47 -16.93
N GLU A 11 -4.48 3.78 -16.27
CA GLU A 11 -4.81 2.82 -15.22
C GLU A 11 -5.08 3.47 -13.86
N MET A 12 -4.95 4.77 -13.73
CA MET A 12 -5.43 5.52 -12.56
C MET A 12 -6.94 5.31 -12.36
N LYS A 13 -7.64 4.88 -13.39
CA LYS A 13 -9.03 4.45 -13.33
C LYS A 13 -9.24 3.37 -12.27
N TYR A 14 -8.29 2.45 -12.12
CA TYR A 14 -8.39 1.41 -11.09
C TYR A 14 -8.25 2.00 -9.69
N ARG A 15 -7.32 2.93 -9.49
CA ARG A 15 -7.18 3.63 -8.20
C ARG A 15 -8.47 4.36 -7.84
N LYS A 16 -9.09 5.02 -8.82
CA LYS A 16 -10.40 5.67 -8.65
C LYS A 16 -11.44 4.66 -8.17
N LYS A 17 -11.51 3.51 -8.80
CA LYS A 17 -12.42 2.43 -8.41
C LYS A 17 -12.22 2.02 -6.95
N LEU A 18 -10.98 1.86 -6.51
CA LEU A 18 -10.68 1.51 -5.12
C LEU A 18 -11.08 2.61 -4.15
N LEU A 19 -10.67 3.84 -4.40
CA LEU A 19 -10.88 4.96 -3.49
C LEU A 19 -12.34 5.37 -3.37
N GLU A 20 -13.14 5.16 -4.40
CA GLU A 20 -14.55 5.56 -4.44
C GLU A 20 -15.50 4.42 -4.06
N HIS A 21 -15.00 3.24 -3.75
CA HIS A 21 -15.81 2.09 -3.35
C HIS A 21 -15.96 2.05 -1.83
N GLU A 22 -17.20 2.21 -1.34
CA GLU A 22 -17.49 2.27 0.10
C GLU A 22 -16.96 1.06 0.87
N GLY A 23 -17.21 -0.13 0.37
CA GLY A 23 -16.77 -1.35 1.05
C GLY A 23 -15.26 -1.47 1.14
N THR A 24 -14.54 -1.08 0.07
CA THR A 24 -13.08 -1.11 0.05
C THR A 24 -12.50 -0.09 1.03
N MET A 25 -13.12 1.08 1.14
CA MET A 25 -12.63 2.19 1.96
C MET A 25 -13.22 2.26 3.37
N ALA A 26 -13.96 1.23 3.79
CA ALA A 26 -14.66 1.25 5.08
C ALA A 26 -13.74 1.51 6.29
N PHE A 27 -12.48 1.06 6.24
CA PHE A 27 -11.51 1.25 7.33
C PHE A 27 -10.54 2.41 7.08
N HIS A 28 -10.82 3.25 6.07
CA HIS A 28 -9.96 4.36 5.66
C HIS A 28 -10.68 5.71 5.75
N HIS A 29 -11.62 5.85 6.70
CA HIS A 29 -12.44 7.05 6.88
C HIS A 29 -13.39 7.34 5.73
N GLY A 30 -13.78 6.29 4.98
CA GLY A 30 -14.71 6.43 3.88
C GLY A 30 -14.05 6.69 2.54
N THR A 31 -14.88 6.92 1.55
CA THR A 31 -14.41 7.10 0.17
C THR A 31 -13.68 8.42 -0.04
N ILE A 32 -12.75 8.41 -0.98
CA ILE A 32 -11.98 9.59 -1.39
C ILE A 32 -12.23 9.82 -2.87
N PRO A 33 -12.80 10.98 -3.27
CA PRO A 33 -12.97 11.29 -4.68
C PRO A 33 -11.63 11.33 -5.42
N PHE A 34 -11.57 10.69 -6.58
CA PHE A 34 -10.37 10.71 -7.41
C PHE A 34 -10.77 10.96 -8.87
N PRO A 35 -11.24 12.18 -9.17
CA PRO A 35 -11.68 12.52 -10.53
C PRO A 35 -10.49 12.54 -11.49
N GLU A 36 -10.79 12.37 -12.78
CA GLU A 36 -9.77 12.26 -13.82
C GLU A 36 -8.79 13.44 -13.85
N GLU A 37 -9.25 14.66 -13.56
CA GLU A 37 -8.39 15.85 -13.50
C GLU A 37 -7.30 15.77 -12.41
N LYS A 38 -7.42 14.83 -11.47
CA LYS A 38 -6.42 14.61 -10.42
C LYS A 38 -5.43 13.49 -10.75
N TRP A 39 -5.68 12.74 -11.79
CA TRP A 39 -4.86 11.56 -12.12
C TRP A 39 -3.42 11.91 -12.47
N GLN A 40 -3.22 12.95 -13.29
CA GLN A 40 -1.88 13.34 -13.74
C GLN A 40 -1.00 13.76 -12.56
N GLU A 41 -1.55 14.55 -11.63
CA GLU A 41 -0.82 14.99 -10.45
C GLU A 41 -0.36 13.81 -9.59
N PHE A 42 -1.26 12.88 -9.30
CA PHE A 42 -0.90 11.68 -8.52
C PHE A 42 0.13 10.83 -9.27
N TYR A 43 -0.09 10.62 -10.56
CA TYR A 43 0.80 9.84 -11.41
C TYR A 43 2.22 10.42 -11.39
N ASP A 44 2.34 11.73 -11.56
CA ASP A 44 3.64 12.38 -11.58
C ASP A 44 4.35 12.34 -10.24
N GLN A 45 3.60 12.37 -9.15
CA GLN A 45 4.18 12.31 -7.79
C GLN A 45 4.57 10.91 -7.36
N TRP A 46 3.90 9.88 -7.84
CA TRP A 46 4.05 8.54 -7.30
C TRP A 46 4.62 7.52 -8.28
N VAL A 47 4.33 7.62 -9.55
CA VAL A 47 4.70 6.59 -10.53
C VAL A 47 6.00 6.98 -11.23
N GLY A 48 6.92 6.02 -11.37
CA GLY A 48 8.19 6.26 -12.04
C GLY A 48 9.19 7.10 -11.26
N GLN A 49 8.97 7.25 -9.95
CA GLN A 49 9.89 7.95 -9.06
C GLN A 49 11.11 7.11 -8.73
N ASP A 50 12.12 7.74 -8.11
CA ASP A 50 13.29 7.02 -7.60
C ASP A 50 12.83 5.99 -6.56
N PRO A 51 13.00 4.68 -6.81
CA PRO A 51 12.52 3.66 -5.88
C PRO A 51 13.27 3.60 -4.55
N SER A 52 14.37 4.34 -4.38
CA SER A 52 14.99 4.51 -3.07
C SER A 52 14.20 5.45 -2.17
N ASP A 53 13.35 6.30 -2.76
CA ASP A 53 12.53 7.27 -2.05
C ASP A 53 11.06 6.83 -1.99
N ARG A 54 10.48 6.49 -3.16
CA ARG A 54 9.05 6.19 -3.22
C ARG A 54 8.74 5.22 -4.36
N TYR A 55 7.74 4.36 -4.13
CA TYR A 55 7.33 3.35 -5.09
C TYR A 55 5.83 3.10 -4.98
N PHE A 56 5.16 2.98 -6.10
CA PHE A 56 3.74 2.68 -6.17
C PHE A 56 3.50 1.62 -7.25
N ALA A 57 2.69 0.60 -6.94
CA ALA A 57 2.33 -0.42 -7.91
C ALA A 57 0.97 -1.02 -7.61
N TYR A 58 0.33 -1.57 -8.65
CA TYR A 58 -0.84 -2.40 -8.48
C TYR A 58 -0.45 -3.86 -8.22
N ILE A 59 -1.26 -4.54 -7.45
CA ILE A 59 -1.14 -5.99 -7.24
C ILE A 59 -1.96 -6.67 -8.33
N TYR A 60 -1.31 -7.51 -9.14
CA TYR A 60 -1.95 -8.19 -10.25
C TYR A 60 -2.09 -9.67 -9.95
N CYS A 61 -3.29 -10.21 -10.22
CA CYS A 61 -3.55 -11.64 -10.14
C CYS A 61 -3.36 -12.28 -11.52
N GLY A 62 -2.32 -13.13 -11.67
CA GLY A 62 -2.04 -13.78 -12.93
C GLY A 62 -3.12 -14.77 -13.36
N GLY A 63 -3.75 -15.46 -12.39
CA GLY A 63 -4.79 -16.44 -12.69
C GLY A 63 -6.13 -15.84 -13.07
N CYS A 64 -6.48 -14.67 -12.50
CA CYS A 64 -7.73 -13.98 -12.81
C CYS A 64 -7.55 -12.83 -13.80
N GLU A 65 -6.31 -12.55 -14.20
CA GLU A 65 -5.97 -11.52 -15.18
C GLU A 65 -6.54 -10.14 -14.81
N ASP A 66 -6.42 -9.75 -13.53
CA ASP A 66 -7.03 -8.52 -13.03
C ASP A 66 -6.19 -7.92 -11.90
N PHE A 67 -6.36 -6.61 -11.68
CA PHE A 67 -5.80 -5.96 -10.51
C PHE A 67 -6.64 -6.31 -9.27
N THR A 68 -5.98 -6.44 -8.12
CA THR A 68 -6.63 -6.83 -6.88
C THR A 68 -6.44 -5.81 -5.76
N GLY A 69 -5.52 -4.87 -5.95
CA GLY A 69 -5.22 -3.85 -4.96
C GLY A 69 -4.02 -3.01 -5.36
N MET A 70 -3.54 -2.23 -4.42
CA MET A 70 -2.36 -1.39 -4.62
C MET A 70 -1.47 -1.40 -3.38
N VAL A 71 -0.17 -1.20 -3.59
CA VAL A 71 0.84 -1.08 -2.53
C VAL A 71 1.77 0.08 -2.83
N SER A 72 2.33 0.65 -1.79
CA SER A 72 3.30 1.72 -1.95
C SER A 72 4.21 1.83 -0.74
N TYR A 73 5.35 2.47 -0.93
CA TYR A 73 6.15 3.00 0.17
C TYR A 73 6.69 4.37 -0.21
N HIS A 74 7.01 5.16 0.80
CA HIS A 74 7.69 6.44 0.63
C HIS A 74 8.54 6.73 1.86
N TYR A 75 9.65 7.43 1.67
CA TYR A 75 10.46 7.87 2.80
C TYR A 75 9.74 9.01 3.54
N ASP A 76 9.67 8.88 4.85
CA ASP A 76 9.02 9.86 5.72
C ASP A 76 10.05 10.44 6.68
N GLU A 77 10.25 11.77 6.63
CA GLU A 77 11.23 12.45 7.46
C GLU A 77 10.88 12.39 8.96
N ASN A 78 9.60 12.39 9.29
CA ASN A 78 9.16 12.34 10.68
C ASN A 78 9.38 10.95 11.29
N GLU A 79 9.09 9.91 10.52
CA GLU A 79 9.30 8.53 10.95
C GLU A 79 10.75 8.08 10.72
N LYS A 80 11.51 8.83 9.93
CA LYS A 80 12.89 8.52 9.54
C LYS A 80 13.03 7.13 8.91
N GLY A 81 12.14 6.83 7.99
CA GLY A 81 12.11 5.55 7.32
C GLY A 81 11.01 5.46 6.28
N HIS A 82 10.89 4.29 5.67
CA HIS A 82 9.95 4.05 4.58
C HIS A 82 8.61 3.57 5.13
N VAL A 83 7.59 4.39 4.95
CA VAL A 83 6.22 4.09 5.37
C VAL A 83 5.52 3.34 4.24
N VAL A 84 4.87 2.24 4.58
CA VAL A 84 4.15 1.40 3.62
C VAL A 84 2.65 1.63 3.70
N ASP A 85 2.00 1.42 2.57
CA ASP A 85 0.55 1.39 2.49
C ASP A 85 0.11 0.23 1.60
N VAL A 86 -1.04 -0.36 1.91
CA VAL A 86 -1.62 -1.46 1.14
C VAL A 86 -3.13 -1.32 1.18
N LEU A 87 -3.74 -1.46 0.02
CA LEU A 87 -5.21 -1.43 -0.10
C LEU A 87 -5.63 -2.53 -1.05
N VAL A 88 -6.40 -3.49 -0.56
CA VAL A 88 -6.93 -4.60 -1.35
C VAL A 88 -8.42 -4.38 -1.59
N GLU A 89 -8.85 -4.57 -2.82
CA GLU A 89 -10.26 -4.49 -3.19
C GLU A 89 -11.07 -5.43 -2.30
N LYS A 90 -12.20 -4.96 -1.76
CA LYS A 90 -12.98 -5.72 -0.78
C LYS A 90 -13.26 -7.16 -1.19
N LYS A 91 -13.69 -7.37 -2.43
CA LYS A 91 -14.04 -8.71 -2.93
C LYS A 91 -12.84 -9.65 -3.06
N ARG A 92 -11.61 -9.11 -2.95
CA ARG A 92 -10.37 -9.87 -3.05
C ARG A 92 -9.68 -10.09 -1.70
N ARG A 93 -10.28 -9.61 -0.61
CA ARG A 93 -9.71 -9.76 0.74
C ARG A 93 -9.79 -11.19 1.22
N HIS A 94 -8.94 -11.52 2.21
CA HIS A 94 -8.84 -12.85 2.83
C HIS A 94 -8.38 -13.94 1.87
N THR A 95 -7.75 -13.57 0.76
CA THR A 95 -7.22 -14.50 -0.24
C THR A 95 -5.71 -14.35 -0.44
N GLY A 96 -5.04 -13.56 0.43
CA GLY A 96 -3.59 -13.46 0.45
C GLY A 96 -2.97 -12.38 -0.43
N TYR A 97 -3.76 -11.56 -1.12
CA TYR A 97 -3.19 -10.53 -2.02
C TYR A 97 -2.47 -9.43 -1.26
N GLY A 98 -2.98 -9.01 -0.10
CA GLY A 98 -2.30 -8.02 0.73
C GLY A 98 -0.94 -8.52 1.21
N THR A 99 -0.89 -9.75 1.69
CA THR A 99 0.35 -10.41 2.12
C THR A 99 1.33 -10.52 0.97
N SER A 100 0.89 -11.03 -0.17
CA SER A 100 1.74 -11.12 -1.37
C SER A 100 2.24 -9.76 -1.82
N GLY A 101 1.38 -8.75 -1.80
CA GLY A 101 1.74 -7.39 -2.18
C GLY A 101 2.86 -6.82 -1.31
N ILE A 102 2.75 -6.95 0.00
CA ILE A 102 3.80 -6.48 0.93
C ILE A 102 5.10 -7.28 0.75
N ARG A 103 5.03 -8.60 0.56
CA ARG A 103 6.22 -9.43 0.34
C ARG A 103 6.94 -9.03 -0.95
N LEU A 104 6.20 -8.83 -2.03
CA LEU A 104 6.76 -8.35 -3.29
C LEU A 104 7.34 -6.95 -3.16
N LEU A 105 6.69 -6.09 -2.38
CA LEU A 105 7.19 -4.75 -2.11
C LEU A 105 8.51 -4.79 -1.34
N GLN A 106 8.66 -5.72 -0.40
CA GLN A 106 9.93 -5.94 0.30
C GLN A 106 11.05 -6.32 -0.68
N ASP A 107 10.74 -7.14 -1.68
CA ASP A 107 11.74 -7.53 -2.69
C ASP A 107 12.21 -6.32 -3.50
N VAL A 108 11.30 -5.43 -3.88
CA VAL A 108 11.67 -4.17 -4.55
C VAL A 108 12.55 -3.32 -3.64
N ALA A 109 12.15 -3.17 -2.39
CA ALA A 109 12.88 -2.36 -1.40
C ALA A 109 14.30 -2.89 -1.16
N LYS A 110 14.46 -4.20 -1.07
CA LYS A 110 15.78 -4.82 -0.88
C LYS A 110 16.76 -4.45 -2.00
N GLN A 111 16.27 -4.37 -3.23
CA GLN A 111 17.09 -3.95 -4.38
C GLN A 111 17.58 -2.51 -4.27
N GLN A 112 16.93 -1.72 -3.43
CA GLN A 112 17.27 -0.32 -3.16
C GLN A 112 18.01 -0.15 -1.83
N GLN A 113 18.50 -1.24 -1.22
CA GLN A 113 19.14 -1.24 0.11
C GLN A 113 18.21 -0.72 1.22
N ILE A 114 16.92 -0.82 1.04
CA ILE A 114 15.92 -0.56 2.07
C ILE A 114 15.72 -1.86 2.84
N SER A 115 15.86 -1.81 4.16
CA SER A 115 15.79 -2.99 5.00
C SER A 115 14.74 -2.90 6.10
N ARG A 116 13.90 -1.87 6.08
CA ARG A 116 12.87 -1.67 7.10
C ARG A 116 11.65 -1.01 6.49
N PHE A 117 10.48 -1.51 6.88
CA PHE A 117 9.20 -0.86 6.61
C PHE A 117 8.54 -0.42 7.90
N ILE A 118 7.82 0.69 7.83
CA ILE A 118 7.08 1.29 8.93
C ILE A 118 5.60 1.34 8.53
N ALA A 119 4.74 0.87 9.42
CA ALA A 119 3.28 0.88 9.19
C ALA A 119 2.58 1.58 10.36
N PRO A 120 2.26 2.88 10.23
CA PRO A 120 1.42 3.56 11.22
C PRO A 120 -0.03 3.08 11.05
N VAL A 121 -0.63 2.64 12.15
CA VAL A 121 -2.00 2.13 12.15
C VAL A 121 -2.79 2.89 13.22
N GLU A 122 -3.94 3.42 12.86
CA GLU A 122 -4.81 4.07 13.84
C GLU A 122 -5.27 3.07 14.91
N LYS A 123 -5.34 3.54 16.14
CA LYS A 123 -5.83 2.72 17.25
C LYS A 123 -7.25 2.24 16.95
N GLY A 124 -7.49 0.95 17.16
CA GLY A 124 -8.79 0.35 16.88
C GLY A 124 -9.04 -0.08 15.44
N ASN A 125 -8.07 0.15 14.54
CA ASN A 125 -8.19 -0.31 13.17
C ASN A 125 -7.73 -1.77 13.04
N ASP A 126 -8.50 -2.59 12.33
CA ASP A 126 -8.22 -4.02 12.13
C ASP A 126 -6.92 -4.28 11.35
N ALA A 127 -6.36 -3.28 10.68
CA ALA A 127 -5.11 -3.41 9.94
C ALA A 127 -3.94 -3.83 10.83
N ALA A 128 -4.00 -3.55 12.14
CA ALA A 128 -2.98 -3.99 13.08
C ALA A 128 -2.76 -5.50 13.02
N ALA A 129 -3.84 -6.29 13.03
CA ALA A 129 -3.77 -7.74 12.96
C ALA A 129 -3.11 -8.22 11.66
N PHE A 130 -3.40 -7.55 10.54
CA PHE A 130 -2.79 -7.86 9.26
C PHE A 130 -1.26 -7.68 9.30
N PHE A 131 -0.79 -6.54 9.82
CA PHE A 131 0.64 -6.26 9.90
C PHE A 131 1.34 -7.19 10.90
N GLU A 132 0.72 -7.47 12.03
CA GLU A 132 1.27 -8.42 13.01
C GLU A 132 1.42 -9.81 12.40
N HIS A 133 0.44 -10.26 11.63
CA HIS A 133 0.49 -11.55 10.93
C HIS A 133 1.66 -11.60 9.93
N LEU A 134 2.03 -10.48 9.32
CA LEU A 134 3.18 -10.39 8.42
C LEU A 134 4.52 -10.38 9.14
N GLY A 135 4.53 -10.29 10.45
CA GLY A 135 5.76 -10.24 11.25
C GLY A 135 6.16 -8.85 11.69
N PHE A 136 5.34 -7.83 11.40
CA PHE A 136 5.57 -6.49 11.93
C PHE A 136 5.38 -6.52 13.44
N LYS A 137 6.20 -5.74 14.14
CA LYS A 137 6.14 -5.63 15.61
C LYS A 137 5.84 -4.20 16.01
N LYS A 138 5.11 -4.05 17.10
CA LYS A 138 4.84 -2.74 17.67
C LYS A 138 6.16 -2.10 18.09
N ASP A 139 6.40 -0.90 17.58
CA ASP A 139 7.59 -0.11 17.92
C ASP A 139 7.25 0.92 18.98
N HIS A 140 6.24 1.76 18.71
CA HIS A 140 5.80 2.77 19.67
C HIS A 140 4.34 3.17 19.38
N THR A 141 3.76 3.91 20.33
CA THR A 141 2.42 4.48 20.16
C THR A 141 2.46 5.98 20.31
N THR A 142 1.61 6.65 19.55
CA THR A 142 1.30 8.05 19.70
C THR A 142 -0.12 8.16 20.28
N GLU A 143 -0.68 9.38 20.36
CA GLU A 143 -2.03 9.58 20.87
C GLU A 143 -3.07 8.77 20.08
N ASP A 144 -2.99 8.79 18.74
CA ASP A 144 -3.99 8.20 17.87
C ASP A 144 -3.51 6.96 17.12
N THR A 145 -2.22 6.66 17.15
CA THR A 145 -1.60 5.72 16.24
C THR A 145 -0.70 4.74 16.97
N VAL A 146 -0.69 3.49 16.50
CA VAL A 146 0.30 2.49 16.87
C VAL A 146 1.21 2.31 15.67
N VAL A 147 2.51 2.45 15.85
CA VAL A 147 3.49 2.33 14.77
C VAL A 147 4.13 0.94 14.84
N TYR A 148 3.97 0.19 13.75
CA TYR A 148 4.55 -1.14 13.58
C TYR A 148 5.75 -1.07 12.65
N THR A 149 6.73 -1.93 12.86
CA THR A 149 7.91 -2.00 11.99
C THR A 149 8.28 -3.43 11.70
N ILE A 150 8.92 -3.65 10.56
CA ILE A 150 9.52 -4.92 10.20
C ILE A 150 10.88 -4.65 9.57
N ASP A 151 11.88 -5.44 9.99
CA ASP A 151 13.20 -5.46 9.37
C ASP A 151 13.29 -6.68 8.45
N PHE A 152 13.95 -6.52 7.32
CA PHE A 152 14.06 -7.62 6.34
C PHE A 152 15.36 -7.57 5.54
#